data_ed274f5e299fea8f2811912032544ac2
#
_entry.id   ed274f5e299fea8f2811912032544ac2
#
_cell.length_a   1.000
_cell.length_b   1.000
_cell.length_c   1.000
_cell.angle_alpha   90.00
_cell.angle_beta   90.00
_cell.angle_gamma   90.00
#
_symmetry.space_group_name_H-M   'P 1'
#
loop_
_entity.id
_entity.type
_entity.pdbx_description
1 polymer ?
#
loop_
_entity_poly.entity_id
_entity_poly.type
_entity_poly.pdbx_seq_one_letter_code
_entity_poly.pdbx_strand_id
1 'polypeptide(L)'
;MAQQPNTLFLGQTVAGPGTFMYSTLKDVSQERTLEMPVNESFQMQFTIGLALAGLIPISVYPRQNFLLLATADMVNMLDKIPAISSGTFVPKVIIRVASGPDSPVHPGHQHVGNYAEAFRKMFTSIEVVELNEPEDIFPSYKHALERKDNRSTLLIEHGNFYNQK
;
A
#
# COMPACT_ATOMS: atom_id res chain seq x y z
N MET A 1 10.50 8.60 2.10
CA MET A 1 9.09 8.96 1.92
C MET A 1 8.63 10.06 2.88
N ALA A 2 8.78 9.90 4.19
CA ALA A 2 8.35 10.91 5.16
C ALA A 2 8.95 12.32 4.98
N GLN A 3 10.06 12.46 4.28
CA GLN A 3 10.69 13.76 3.99
C GLN A 3 10.11 14.47 2.76
N GLN A 4 9.33 13.77 1.94
CA GLN A 4 8.71 14.37 0.75
C GLN A 4 7.44 15.13 1.15
N PRO A 5 7.31 16.42 0.82
CA PRO A 5 6.24 17.27 1.37
C PRO A 5 4.83 16.86 0.94
N ASN A 6 4.67 16.19 -0.20
CA ASN A 6 3.39 15.79 -0.75
C ASN A 6 3.01 14.33 -0.47
N THR A 7 3.73 13.59 0.40
CA THR A 7 3.34 12.25 0.80
C THR A 7 2.45 12.28 2.05
N LEU A 8 1.46 11.41 2.10
CA LEU A 8 0.55 11.21 3.24
C LEU A 8 0.39 9.71 3.50
N PHE A 9 0.56 9.28 4.74
CA PHE A 9 0.36 7.89 5.14
C PHE A 9 -1.06 7.73 5.68
N LEU A 10 -1.81 6.78 5.16
CA LEU A 10 -3.17 6.53 5.61
C LEU A 10 -3.45 5.02 5.69
N GLY A 11 -4.30 4.65 6.61
CA GLY A 11 -4.68 3.26 6.81
C GLY A 11 -5.21 2.98 8.20
N GLN A 12 -5.44 1.72 8.46
CA GLN A 12 -5.87 1.25 9.78
C GLN A 12 -4.64 0.99 10.64
N THR A 13 -4.64 1.48 11.88
CA THR A 13 -3.55 1.38 12.85
C THR A 13 -2.22 1.97 12.32
N VAL A 14 -2.31 3.11 11.66
CA VAL A 14 -1.13 3.87 11.20
C VAL A 14 -0.78 5.02 12.16
N ALA A 15 -1.76 5.57 12.87
CA ALA A 15 -1.58 6.68 13.80
C ALA A 15 -1.49 6.24 15.28
N GLY A 16 -1.68 4.95 15.58
CA GLY A 16 -1.63 4.42 16.93
C GLY A 16 -1.10 2.98 17.01
N PRO A 17 -0.65 2.54 18.20
CA PRO A 17 -0.08 1.20 18.37
C PRO A 17 -1.13 0.11 18.11
N GLY A 18 -0.71 -1.03 17.57
CA GLY A 18 -1.59 -2.19 17.32
C GLY A 18 -1.08 -3.13 16.25
N THR A 19 -0.22 -2.67 15.35
CA THR A 19 0.36 -3.50 14.31
C THR A 19 1.88 -3.29 14.19
N PHE A 20 2.56 -4.25 13.57
CA PHE A 20 3.98 -4.09 13.21
C PHE A 20 4.17 -2.91 12.24
N MET A 21 3.19 -2.64 11.39
CA MET A 21 3.26 -1.53 10.44
C MET A 21 3.33 -0.17 11.14
N TYR A 22 2.57 0.03 12.22
CA TYR A 22 2.69 1.24 13.05
C TYR A 22 4.12 1.44 13.56
N SER A 23 4.77 0.38 14.04
CA SER A 23 6.15 0.47 14.56
C SER A 23 7.14 0.99 13.51
N THR A 24 6.89 0.74 12.23
CA THR A 24 7.72 1.26 11.12
C THR A 24 7.40 2.71 10.75
N LEU A 25 6.30 3.28 11.25
CA LEU A 25 5.84 4.64 10.96
C LEU A 25 6.04 5.60 12.15
N LYS A 26 6.61 5.13 13.27
CA LYS A 26 6.78 5.91 14.51
C LYS A 26 7.52 7.24 14.33
N ASP A 27 8.38 7.33 13.31
CA ASP A 27 9.16 8.54 13.02
C ASP A 27 8.48 9.44 11.97
N VAL A 28 7.28 9.08 11.51
CA VAL A 28 6.45 9.91 10.64
C VAL A 28 5.64 10.87 11.51
N SER A 29 5.65 12.15 11.17
CA SER A 29 4.88 13.18 11.87
C SER A 29 3.38 12.84 11.85
N GLN A 30 2.68 13.09 12.96
CA GLN A 30 1.23 12.87 13.09
C GLN A 30 0.41 13.64 12.06
N GLU A 31 0.86 14.83 11.65
CA GLU A 31 0.22 15.63 10.60
C GLU A 31 0.24 14.95 9.22
N ARG A 32 1.06 13.93 9.08
CA ARG A 32 1.23 13.16 7.84
C ARG A 32 0.75 11.71 7.96
N THR A 33 0.06 11.41 9.04
CA THR A 33 -0.59 10.12 9.27
C THR A 33 -2.08 10.33 9.45
N LEU A 34 -2.88 9.58 8.72
CA LEU A 34 -4.34 9.63 8.78
C LEU A 34 -4.87 8.25 9.13
N GLU A 35 -5.44 8.13 10.33
CA GLU A 35 -6.13 6.90 10.72
C GLU A 35 -7.44 6.78 9.97
N MET A 36 -7.65 5.63 9.34
CA MET A 36 -8.85 5.33 8.56
C MET A 36 -9.79 4.41 9.33
N PRO A 37 -11.10 4.55 9.15
CA PRO A 37 -12.05 3.58 9.66
C PRO A 37 -11.84 2.23 9.00
N VAL A 38 -12.31 1.16 9.64
CA VAL A 38 -12.25 -0.21 9.10
C VAL A 38 -13.24 -0.34 7.93
N ASN A 39 -12.82 0.13 6.77
CA ASN A 39 -13.53 0.03 5.50
C ASN A 39 -12.50 0.20 4.37
N GLU A 40 -12.02 -0.90 3.85
CA GLU A 40 -10.91 -0.95 2.90
C GLU A 40 -11.27 -0.34 1.53
N SER A 41 -12.52 -0.52 1.08
CA SER A 41 -13.03 0.11 -0.13
C SER A 41 -13.06 1.64 0.02
N PHE A 42 -13.61 2.15 1.13
CA PHE A 42 -13.60 3.59 1.41
C PHE A 42 -12.17 4.13 1.48
N GLN A 43 -11.27 3.41 2.17
CA GLN A 43 -9.85 3.80 2.24
C GLN A 43 -9.24 3.92 0.84
N MET A 44 -9.49 2.96 -0.06
CA MET A 44 -8.94 3.01 -1.41
C MET A 44 -9.53 4.15 -2.24
N GLN A 45 -10.84 4.37 -2.17
CA GLN A 45 -11.50 5.49 -2.88
C GLN A 45 -10.97 6.84 -2.40
N PHE A 46 -10.81 6.99 -1.09
CA PHE A 46 -10.23 8.19 -0.50
C PHE A 46 -8.77 8.39 -0.93
N THR A 47 -7.99 7.31 -0.95
CA THR A 47 -6.61 7.29 -1.45
C THR A 47 -6.53 7.78 -2.90
N ILE A 48 -7.41 7.28 -3.77
CA ILE A 48 -7.48 7.71 -5.17
C ILE A 48 -7.79 9.22 -5.27
N GLY A 49 -8.74 9.70 -4.47
CA GLY A 49 -9.09 11.13 -4.41
C GLY A 49 -7.91 12.01 -4.01
N LEU A 50 -7.13 11.60 -3.01
CA LEU A 50 -5.91 12.30 -2.61
C LEU A 50 -4.86 12.35 -3.72
N ALA A 51 -4.69 11.23 -4.45
CA ALA A 51 -3.75 11.19 -5.58
C ALA A 51 -4.19 12.08 -6.73
N LEU A 52 -5.49 12.15 -7.04
CA LEU A 52 -6.04 13.08 -8.02
C LEU A 52 -5.91 14.54 -7.59
N ALA A 53 -5.86 14.82 -6.29
CA ALA A 53 -5.59 16.15 -5.73
C ALA A 53 -4.09 16.52 -5.72
N GLY A 54 -3.19 15.65 -6.25
CA GLY A 54 -1.76 15.93 -6.39
C GLY A 54 -0.88 15.46 -5.23
N LEU A 55 -1.44 14.72 -4.27
CA LEU A 55 -0.66 14.07 -3.22
C LEU A 55 -0.11 12.72 -3.71
N ILE A 56 0.86 12.20 -2.97
CA ILE A 56 1.35 10.81 -3.11
C ILE A 56 0.94 10.05 -1.84
N PRO A 57 -0.26 9.47 -1.81
CA PRO A 57 -0.70 8.72 -0.65
C PRO A 57 0.02 7.37 -0.57
N ILE A 58 0.46 7.03 0.64
CA ILE A 58 0.93 5.72 1.01
C ILE A 58 -0.21 5.03 1.77
N SER A 59 -0.97 4.20 1.06
CA SER A 59 -2.15 3.52 1.61
C SER A 59 -1.74 2.18 2.22
N VAL A 60 -1.89 2.05 3.53
CA VAL A 60 -1.38 0.94 4.33
C VAL A 60 -2.51 -0.02 4.68
N TYR A 61 -2.35 -1.28 4.31
CA TYR A 61 -3.25 -2.38 4.66
C TYR A 61 -2.49 -3.40 5.50
N PRO A 62 -2.99 -3.79 6.67
CA PRO A 62 -2.23 -4.67 7.57
C PRO A 62 -1.94 -6.06 6.99
N ARG A 63 -2.84 -6.56 6.11
CA ARG A 63 -2.72 -7.88 5.48
C ARG A 63 -3.38 -7.91 4.11
N GLN A 64 -2.92 -8.82 3.25
CA GLN A 64 -3.46 -8.96 1.89
C GLN A 64 -4.95 -9.33 1.86
N ASN A 65 -5.43 -10.13 2.79
CA ASN A 65 -6.85 -10.50 2.83
C ASN A 65 -7.77 -9.29 3.08
N PHE A 66 -7.31 -8.26 3.79
CA PHE A 66 -8.05 -7.00 3.92
C PHE A 66 -8.00 -6.20 2.62
N LEU A 67 -6.86 -6.17 1.94
CA LEU A 67 -6.75 -5.52 0.64
C LEU A 67 -7.69 -6.11 -0.41
N LEU A 68 -8.06 -7.40 -0.29
CA LEU A 68 -9.06 -8.02 -1.18
C LEU A 68 -10.39 -7.28 -1.18
N LEU A 69 -10.79 -6.65 -0.06
CA LEU A 69 -12.02 -5.86 0.03
C LEU A 69 -11.97 -4.56 -0.79
N ALA A 70 -10.77 -4.05 -1.08
CA ALA A 70 -10.53 -2.89 -1.93
C ALA A 70 -10.20 -3.24 -3.39
N THR A 71 -10.17 -4.53 -3.74
CA THR A 71 -9.73 -4.98 -5.07
C THR A 71 -10.61 -4.43 -6.19
N ALA A 72 -11.93 -4.32 -5.98
CA ALA A 72 -12.84 -3.77 -6.97
C ALA A 72 -12.49 -2.30 -7.31
N ASP A 73 -12.16 -1.50 -6.30
CA ASP A 73 -11.76 -0.09 -6.48
C ASP A 73 -10.39 0.02 -7.15
N MET A 74 -9.47 -0.88 -6.81
CA MET A 74 -8.16 -0.93 -7.46
C MET A 74 -8.29 -1.27 -8.94
N VAL A 75 -9.04 -2.33 -9.28
CA VAL A 75 -9.17 -2.82 -10.66
C VAL A 75 -9.99 -1.87 -11.53
N ASN A 76 -11.13 -1.36 -11.03
CA ASN A 76 -12.08 -0.59 -11.84
C ASN A 76 -11.79 0.91 -11.84
N MET A 77 -11.11 1.42 -10.81
CA MET A 77 -10.80 2.85 -10.65
C MET A 77 -9.31 3.10 -10.82
N LEU A 78 -8.50 2.77 -9.83
CA LEU A 78 -7.07 3.15 -9.80
C LEU A 78 -6.32 2.67 -11.04
N ASP A 79 -6.53 1.43 -11.45
CA ASP A 79 -5.88 0.82 -12.62
C ASP A 79 -6.38 1.38 -13.96
N LYS A 80 -7.63 1.86 -14.02
CA LYS A 80 -8.26 2.29 -15.27
C LYS A 80 -8.29 3.81 -15.48
N ILE A 81 -8.15 4.61 -14.45
CA ILE A 81 -8.15 6.09 -14.58
C ILE A 81 -7.20 6.59 -15.68
N PRO A 82 -5.96 6.09 -15.82
CA PRO A 82 -5.08 6.54 -16.90
C PRO A 82 -5.66 6.29 -18.29
N ALA A 83 -6.26 5.13 -18.50
CA ALA A 83 -6.88 4.80 -19.80
C ALA A 83 -8.18 5.58 -20.03
N ILE A 84 -9.06 5.66 -19.03
CA ILE A 84 -10.36 6.36 -19.13
C ILE A 84 -10.15 7.86 -19.38
N SER A 85 -9.12 8.46 -18.76
CA SER A 85 -8.80 9.88 -18.91
C SER A 85 -7.89 10.18 -20.11
N SER A 86 -7.59 9.21 -20.96
CA SER A 86 -6.64 9.35 -22.07
C SER A 86 -5.27 9.91 -21.62
N GLY A 87 -4.81 9.46 -20.44
CA GLY A 87 -3.53 9.88 -19.84
C GLY A 87 -3.57 11.24 -19.14
N THR A 88 -4.71 11.92 -19.08
CA THR A 88 -4.83 13.23 -18.41
C THR A 88 -4.60 13.09 -16.89
N PHE A 89 -5.08 12.00 -16.31
CA PHE A 89 -4.90 11.68 -14.89
C PHE A 89 -4.15 10.36 -14.74
N VAL A 90 -3.01 10.43 -14.08
CA VAL A 90 -2.20 9.25 -13.71
C VAL A 90 -1.96 9.32 -12.20
N PRO A 91 -2.91 8.81 -11.39
CA PRO A 91 -2.80 8.88 -9.94
C PRO A 91 -1.63 8.04 -9.45
N LYS A 92 -0.73 8.65 -8.68
CA LYS A 92 0.42 7.99 -8.08
C LYS A 92 0.10 7.59 -6.65
N VAL A 93 -0.19 6.32 -6.45
CA VAL A 93 -0.47 5.72 -5.15
C VAL A 93 0.59 4.68 -4.83
N ILE A 94 1.08 4.66 -3.61
CA ILE A 94 1.90 3.57 -3.09
C ILE A 94 1.03 2.77 -2.13
N ILE A 95 0.69 1.54 -2.51
CA ILE A 95 -0.09 0.64 -1.68
C ILE A 95 0.89 -0.25 -0.95
N ARG A 96 0.84 -0.23 0.36
CA ARG A 96 1.68 -1.02 1.25
C ARG A 96 0.84 -2.08 1.93
N VAL A 97 1.19 -3.35 1.78
CA VAL A 97 0.46 -4.46 2.38
C VAL A 97 1.40 -5.55 2.86
N ALA A 98 1.07 -6.21 4.00
CA ALA A 98 1.83 -7.34 4.49
C ALA A 98 1.23 -8.69 4.06
N SER A 99 2.13 -9.66 3.86
CA SER A 99 1.84 -11.09 3.78
C SER A 99 2.41 -11.76 5.04
N GLY A 100 1.62 -12.58 5.74
CA GLY A 100 2.06 -13.17 7.01
C GLY A 100 2.13 -12.12 8.15
N PRO A 101 2.98 -12.31 9.18
CA PRO A 101 3.72 -13.54 9.47
C PRO A 101 2.81 -14.67 9.92
N ASP A 102 3.32 -15.90 9.83
CA ASP A 102 2.68 -17.10 10.36
C ASP A 102 3.35 -17.60 11.66
N SER A 103 4.43 -16.97 12.04
CA SER A 103 5.27 -17.25 13.21
C SER A 103 5.63 -15.95 13.95
N PRO A 104 5.82 -15.94 15.29
CA PRO A 104 5.68 -17.04 16.25
C PRO A 104 4.23 -17.45 16.57
N VAL A 105 3.25 -16.65 16.20
CA VAL A 105 1.82 -16.93 16.41
C VAL A 105 1.12 -16.97 15.06
N HIS A 106 0.51 -18.11 14.73
CA HIS A 106 -0.24 -18.28 13.51
C HIS A 106 -1.57 -17.48 13.58
N PRO A 107 -1.83 -16.52 12.66
CA PRO A 107 -2.97 -15.61 12.77
C PRO A 107 -4.30 -16.21 12.28
N GLY A 108 -4.30 -17.45 11.83
CA GLY A 108 -5.43 -18.13 11.19
C GLY A 108 -5.26 -18.26 9.68
N HIS A 109 -5.90 -19.27 9.10
CA HIS A 109 -5.73 -19.62 7.68
C HIS A 109 -6.10 -18.49 6.71
N GLN A 110 -7.06 -17.64 7.07
CA GLN A 110 -7.49 -16.52 6.24
C GLN A 110 -6.48 -15.36 6.18
N HIS A 111 -5.48 -15.34 7.06
CA HIS A 111 -4.54 -14.21 7.18
C HIS A 111 -3.14 -14.50 6.64
N VAL A 112 -2.90 -15.69 6.11
CA VAL A 112 -1.57 -16.12 5.61
C VAL A 112 -1.50 -16.23 4.09
N GLY A 113 -2.60 -15.93 3.38
CA GLY A 113 -2.64 -16.02 1.93
C GLY A 113 -1.71 -15.01 1.26
N ASN A 114 -1.03 -15.44 0.19
CA ASN A 114 -0.30 -14.55 -0.73
C ASN A 114 -1.04 -14.48 -2.05
N TYR A 115 -1.48 -13.28 -2.43
CA TYR A 115 -2.27 -13.02 -3.64
C TYR A 115 -1.51 -12.23 -4.69
N ALA A 116 -0.17 -12.14 -4.59
CA ALA A 116 0.67 -11.35 -5.50
C ALA A 116 0.43 -11.69 -6.98
N GLU A 117 0.41 -12.99 -7.32
CA GLU A 117 0.17 -13.44 -8.70
C GLU A 117 -1.24 -13.10 -9.21
N ALA A 118 -2.24 -13.15 -8.35
CA ALA A 118 -3.60 -12.74 -8.72
C ALA A 118 -3.64 -11.24 -9.02
N PHE A 119 -3.03 -10.41 -8.19
CA PHE A 119 -2.92 -8.98 -8.43
C PHE A 119 -2.16 -8.66 -9.71
N ARG A 120 -1.04 -9.33 -10.00
CA ARG A 120 -0.28 -9.15 -11.26
C ARG A 120 -1.12 -9.44 -12.50
N LYS A 121 -2.04 -10.40 -12.42
CA LYS A 121 -2.94 -10.75 -13.54
C LYS A 121 -4.13 -9.82 -13.67
N MET A 122 -4.58 -9.19 -12.59
CA MET A 122 -5.73 -8.28 -12.60
C MET A 122 -5.36 -6.87 -13.07
N PHE A 123 -4.14 -6.41 -12.78
CA PHE A 123 -3.74 -5.03 -13.06
C PHE A 123 -3.05 -4.89 -14.40
N THR A 124 -3.28 -3.75 -15.05
CA THR A 124 -2.67 -3.38 -16.32
C THR A 124 -1.77 -2.15 -16.19
N SER A 125 -2.04 -1.28 -15.22
CA SER A 125 -1.28 -0.06 -14.98
C SER A 125 -0.61 -0.01 -13.60
N ILE A 126 -1.10 -0.76 -12.61
CA ILE A 126 -0.50 -0.83 -11.28
C ILE A 126 0.65 -1.85 -11.31
N GLU A 127 1.83 -1.44 -10.88
CA GLU A 127 2.97 -2.34 -10.71
C GLU A 127 2.82 -3.14 -9.40
N VAL A 128 3.09 -4.45 -9.45
CA VAL A 128 3.06 -5.32 -8.25
C VAL A 128 4.46 -5.82 -7.95
N VAL A 129 5.00 -5.39 -6.83
CA VAL A 129 6.34 -5.75 -6.35
C VAL A 129 6.22 -6.53 -5.05
N GLU A 130 6.76 -7.73 -5.02
CA GLU A 130 6.85 -8.56 -3.83
C GLU A 130 8.28 -8.45 -3.28
N LEU A 131 8.39 -8.05 -2.02
CA LEU A 131 9.67 -7.82 -1.35
C LEU A 131 10.11 -9.12 -0.68
N ASN A 132 10.90 -9.91 -1.39
CA ASN A 132 11.28 -11.26 -0.97
C ASN A 132 12.47 -11.25 0.01
N GLU A 133 13.26 -10.18 -0.01
CA GLU A 133 14.43 -10.02 0.85
C GLU A 133 14.42 -8.65 1.55
N PRO A 134 14.99 -8.52 2.74
CA PRO A 134 15.06 -7.23 3.45
C PRO A 134 15.74 -6.13 2.63
N GLU A 135 16.71 -6.49 1.80
CA GLU A 135 17.48 -5.59 0.95
C GLU A 135 16.62 -4.97 -0.16
N ASP A 136 15.52 -5.61 -0.55
CA ASP A 136 14.58 -5.12 -1.57
C ASP A 136 13.74 -3.94 -1.07
N ILE A 137 13.58 -3.78 0.24
CA ILE A 137 12.65 -2.82 0.84
C ILE A 137 13.01 -1.39 0.41
N PHE A 138 14.20 -0.93 0.74
CA PHE A 138 14.57 0.46 0.48
C PHE A 138 14.58 0.81 -1.03
N PRO A 139 15.20 0.00 -1.93
CA PRO A 139 15.19 0.28 -3.36
C PRO A 139 13.78 0.31 -3.96
N SER A 140 12.90 -0.62 -3.57
CA SER A 140 11.54 -0.70 -4.12
C SER A 140 10.67 0.48 -3.69
N TYR A 141 10.74 0.89 -2.42
CA TYR A 141 10.05 2.09 -1.96
C TYR A 141 10.58 3.35 -2.61
N LYS A 142 11.90 3.45 -2.79
CA LYS A 142 12.53 4.56 -3.50
C LYS A 142 12.06 4.60 -4.96
N HIS A 143 12.07 3.47 -5.66
CA HIS A 143 11.57 3.36 -7.03
C HIS A 143 10.11 3.80 -7.14
N ALA A 144 9.23 3.27 -6.29
CA ALA A 144 7.80 3.63 -6.29
C ALA A 144 7.57 5.13 -6.08
N LEU A 145 8.39 5.77 -5.24
CA LEU A 145 8.31 7.20 -4.97
C LEU A 145 8.85 8.05 -6.13
N GLU A 146 10.02 7.68 -6.68
CA GLU A 146 10.78 8.50 -7.63
C GLU A 146 10.45 8.24 -9.10
N ARG A 147 9.66 7.19 -9.41
CA ARG A 147 9.28 6.87 -10.79
C ARG A 147 8.59 8.04 -11.47
N LYS A 148 8.95 8.28 -12.74
CA LYS A 148 8.52 9.47 -13.50
C LYS A 148 7.24 9.24 -14.31
N ASP A 149 6.84 7.98 -14.50
CA ASP A 149 5.63 7.61 -15.24
C ASP A 149 4.35 7.79 -14.41
N ASN A 150 4.47 8.19 -13.16
CA ASN A 150 3.40 8.38 -12.16
C ASN A 150 2.51 7.15 -11.92
N ARG A 151 2.89 5.97 -12.36
CA ARG A 151 2.10 4.75 -12.11
C ARG A 151 2.07 4.42 -10.63
N SER A 152 0.95 3.88 -10.20
CA SER A 152 0.79 3.35 -8.85
C SER A 152 1.58 2.05 -8.65
N THR A 153 1.97 1.76 -7.43
CA THR A 153 2.74 0.55 -7.08
C THR A 153 2.14 -0.13 -5.86
N LEU A 154 1.89 -1.43 -5.96
CA LEU A 154 1.54 -2.30 -4.85
C LEU A 154 2.82 -2.99 -4.34
N LEU A 155 3.23 -2.66 -3.12
CA LEU A 155 4.37 -3.25 -2.42
C LEU A 155 3.87 -4.28 -1.41
N ILE A 156 4.25 -5.53 -1.60
CA ILE A 156 3.88 -6.65 -0.73
C ILE A 156 5.09 -7.01 0.13
N GLU A 157 5.00 -6.74 1.42
CA GLU A 157 6.04 -7.01 2.41
C GLU A 157 5.81 -8.35 3.09
N HIS A 158 6.87 -9.11 3.37
CA HIS A 158 6.77 -10.31 4.19
C HIS A 158 6.87 -9.93 5.66
N GLY A 159 5.81 -10.21 6.42
CA GLY A 159 5.71 -9.88 7.84
C GLY A 159 6.80 -10.49 8.72
N ASN A 160 7.45 -11.55 8.26
CA ASN A 160 8.58 -12.18 8.96
C ASN A 160 9.79 -11.24 9.08
N PHE A 161 9.94 -10.24 8.19
CA PHE A 161 11.05 -9.29 8.24
C PHE A 161 10.90 -8.24 9.36
N TYR A 162 9.69 -7.99 9.85
CA TYR A 162 9.46 -6.98 10.89
C TYR A 162 10.10 -7.31 12.25
N ASN A 163 10.41 -8.57 12.49
CA ASN A 163 11.02 -9.06 13.74
C ASN A 163 12.53 -9.32 13.62
N GLN A 164 13.12 -9.11 12.46
CA GLN A 164 14.56 -9.25 12.27
C GLN A 164 15.26 -7.99 12.83
N LYS A 165 16.27 -8.22 13.70
CA LYS A 165 17.11 -7.17 14.31
C LYS A 165 18.41 -7.05 13.54
#